data_1e37c96836138a733ed96aaa9a6f513b
#
_entry.id   1e37c96836138a733ed96aaa9a6f513b
#
_cell.length_a   1.000
_cell.length_b   1.000
_cell.length_c   1.000
_cell.angle_alpha   90.00
_cell.angle_beta   90.00
_cell.angle_gamma   90.00
#
_symmetry.space_group_name_H-M   'P 1'
#
loop_
_entity.id
_entity.type
_entity.pdbx_description
1 polymer ?
#
loop_
_entity_poly.entity_id
_entity_poly.type
_entity_poly.pdbx_seq_one_letter_code
_entity_poly.pdbx_strand_id
1 'polypeptide(L)'
;KGAATNARAVAGDLAPRGRDRTTPRGGRGRGRRARRPHRYDADVDQPLEGDDWFGLTESDLPIGAAYDWAVRPQCGAVVLFSGTIRDHADGRSGVEHLTYEAYEEQAVPRFAEIGAELRRRWPDTGRVVLLHRLGRLEIGESSVVAVVSAPHRAEAFEAARFAIDALKEAAPIWKHEVWADGADWGTGAHDVRDARSVGS
;
A
#
# COMPACT_ATOMS: atom_id res chain seq x y z
N LYS A 1 10.51 -7.28 61.12
CA LYS A 1 11.96 -7.55 61.14
C LYS A 1 12.41 -7.50 59.68
N GLY A 2 12.97 -6.48 59.14
CA GLY A 2 14.25 -5.83 59.42
C GLY A 2 15.10 -6.10 58.18
N ALA A 3 15.57 -5.22 57.57
CA ALA A 3 16.47 -4.13 57.38
C ALA A 3 16.96 -4.15 55.92
N ALA A 4 16.92 -3.14 55.08
CA ALA A 4 17.67 -1.88 54.98
C ALA A 4 19.16 -2.04 54.64
N THR A 5 19.57 -1.22 53.67
CA THR A 5 20.90 -0.66 53.40
C THR A 5 21.83 -1.50 52.50
N ASN A 6 22.45 -1.00 51.43
CA ASN A 6 23.25 0.24 51.33
C ASN A 6 23.64 0.57 49.88
N ALA A 7 23.64 1.85 49.59
CA ALA A 7 24.25 2.49 48.42
C ALA A 7 25.79 2.48 48.56
N ARG A 8 26.51 2.47 47.42
CA ARG A 8 27.81 3.14 47.32
C ARG A 8 28.12 3.57 45.88
N ALA A 9 28.13 4.87 45.69
CA ALA A 9 28.71 5.55 44.55
C ALA A 9 30.25 5.48 44.60
N VAL A 10 30.90 5.30 43.47
CA VAL A 10 32.30 5.72 43.27
C VAL A 10 32.40 6.55 42.01
N ALA A 11 32.66 7.83 42.23
CA ALA A 11 33.11 8.76 41.23
C ALA A 11 34.60 8.52 40.92
N GLY A 12 34.96 8.56 39.67
CA GLY A 12 36.33 8.50 39.18
C GLY A 12 36.51 9.42 37.98
N ASP A 13 37.00 10.58 38.30
CA ASP A 13 37.39 11.67 37.41
C ASP A 13 38.66 11.30 36.64
N LEU A 14 38.73 11.58 35.32
CA LEU A 14 39.96 11.82 34.59
C LEU A 14 39.67 12.49 33.25
N ALA A 15 40.13 13.73 33.14
CA ALA A 15 40.03 14.60 31.97
C ALA A 15 41.22 14.39 30.98
N PRO A 16 41.42 15.23 29.93
CA PRO A 16 41.39 14.83 28.54
C PRO A 16 42.77 14.90 27.86
N ARG A 17 43.02 14.15 26.80
CA ARG A 17 44.12 14.43 25.87
C ARG A 17 43.79 13.99 24.43
N GLY A 18 44.08 14.91 23.50
CA GLY A 18 44.56 14.58 22.17
C GLY A 18 43.63 14.91 21.03
N ARG A 19 43.81 16.07 20.44
CA ARG A 19 43.35 16.44 19.09
C ARG A 19 44.05 15.55 18.07
N ASP A 20 43.31 14.91 17.22
CA ASP A 20 43.83 14.58 15.91
C ASP A 20 42.83 14.99 14.82
N ARG A 21 43.39 15.79 13.91
CA ARG A 21 42.70 16.35 12.75
C ARG A 21 42.82 15.29 11.62
N THR A 22 41.75 14.58 11.34
CA THR A 22 41.62 13.90 10.07
C THR A 22 40.36 14.40 9.37
N THR A 23 40.59 15.11 8.29
CA THR A 23 39.60 15.58 7.32
C THR A 23 38.75 14.41 6.80
N PRO A 24 37.42 14.51 6.80
CA PRO A 24 36.60 13.53 6.09
C PRO A 24 36.66 13.82 4.59
N ARG A 25 37.16 12.86 3.83
CA ARG A 25 37.05 12.81 2.39
C ARG A 25 35.59 12.95 1.98
N GLY A 26 35.31 13.91 1.11
CA GLY A 26 34.04 14.18 0.51
C GLY A 26 33.44 12.94 -0.16
N GLY A 27 32.46 12.35 0.49
CA GLY A 27 31.51 11.43 -0.12
C GLY A 27 30.66 12.25 -1.09
N ARG A 28 30.81 11.99 -2.39
CA ARG A 28 29.92 12.51 -3.43
C ARG A 28 28.52 11.98 -3.10
N GLY A 29 27.69 12.79 -2.46
CA GLY A 29 26.28 12.54 -2.31
C GLY A 29 25.70 12.36 -3.71
N ARG A 30 25.23 11.14 -4.02
CA ARG A 30 24.34 10.92 -5.15
C ARG A 30 23.12 11.80 -4.89
N GLY A 31 23.08 12.93 -5.57
CA GLY A 31 21.94 13.83 -5.52
C GLY A 31 20.68 13.03 -5.85
N ARG A 32 19.81 12.88 -4.87
CA ARG A 32 18.43 12.53 -5.15
C ARG A 32 17.91 13.61 -6.11
N ARG A 33 17.77 13.23 -7.38
CA ARG A 33 17.05 14.09 -8.31
C ARG A 33 15.68 14.32 -7.67
N ALA A 34 15.38 15.57 -7.39
CA ALA A 34 14.04 15.97 -6.99
C ALA A 34 13.10 15.44 -8.09
N ARG A 35 12.26 14.44 -7.75
CA ARG A 35 11.20 13.97 -8.64
C ARG A 35 10.31 15.18 -8.90
N ARG A 36 10.02 15.48 -10.15
CA ARG A 36 8.96 16.42 -10.50
C ARG A 36 7.67 15.88 -9.88
N PRO A 37 6.85 16.71 -9.21
CA PRO A 37 5.56 16.24 -8.73
C PRO A 37 4.79 15.69 -9.94
N HIS A 38 4.48 14.39 -9.89
CA HIS A 38 3.67 13.73 -10.90
C HIS A 38 2.22 14.19 -10.72
N ARG A 39 1.48 14.22 -11.84
CA ARG A 39 0.10 14.70 -11.93
C ARG A 39 -0.89 13.96 -11.01
N TYR A 40 -0.45 12.87 -10.39
CA TYR A 40 -1.26 11.88 -9.64
C TYR A 40 -1.04 11.89 -8.13
N ASP A 41 -0.05 12.62 -7.61
CA ASP A 41 0.15 12.73 -6.14
C ASP A 41 -1.04 13.40 -5.43
N ALA A 42 -1.89 14.10 -6.17
CA ALA A 42 -3.10 14.77 -5.64
C ALA A 42 -4.31 13.83 -5.51
N ASP A 43 -4.32 12.69 -6.24
CA ASP A 43 -5.50 11.80 -6.30
C ASP A 43 -5.53 10.76 -5.18
N VAL A 44 -4.48 10.69 -4.36
CA VAL A 44 -4.34 9.74 -3.22
C VAL A 44 -4.53 10.43 -1.88
N ASP A 45 -4.75 11.74 -1.87
CA ASP A 45 -5.06 12.45 -0.64
C ASP A 45 -6.36 11.92 -0.01
N GLN A 46 -6.33 11.78 1.31
CA GLN A 46 -7.50 11.36 2.07
C GLN A 46 -8.68 12.29 1.78
N PRO A 47 -9.84 11.78 1.35
CA PRO A 47 -11.00 12.62 1.07
C PRO A 47 -11.53 13.27 2.36
N LEU A 48 -11.88 14.54 2.27
CA LEU A 48 -12.48 15.30 3.37
C LEU A 48 -13.94 14.90 3.61
N GLU A 49 -14.62 14.46 2.55
CA GLU A 49 -16.04 14.09 2.56
C GLU A 49 -16.26 12.75 1.87
N GLY A 50 -17.41 12.11 2.17
CA GLY A 50 -17.80 10.85 1.57
C GLY A 50 -17.26 9.62 2.30
N ASP A 51 -17.59 8.46 1.74
CA ASP A 51 -17.26 7.14 2.30
C ASP A 51 -16.41 6.28 1.34
N ASP A 52 -15.90 6.88 0.25
CA ASP A 52 -15.08 6.24 -0.76
C ASP A 52 -13.75 6.98 -0.93
N TRP A 53 -12.65 6.23 -0.92
CA TRP A 53 -11.31 6.74 -1.17
C TRP A 53 -10.64 5.90 -2.26
N PHE A 54 -10.71 6.38 -3.50
CA PHE A 54 -10.21 5.70 -4.68
C PHE A 54 -9.12 6.52 -5.35
N GLY A 55 -8.04 5.87 -5.78
CA GLY A 55 -6.96 6.60 -6.43
C GLY A 55 -5.79 5.75 -6.89
N LEU A 56 -4.94 6.40 -7.70
CA LEU A 56 -3.68 5.89 -8.22
C LEU A 56 -2.54 6.81 -7.78
N THR A 57 -1.37 6.25 -7.52
CA THR A 57 -0.18 7.02 -7.14
C THR A 57 1.10 6.32 -7.57
N GLU A 58 2.17 7.08 -7.79
CA GLU A 58 3.53 6.53 -7.90
C GLU A 58 4.28 6.52 -6.56
N SER A 59 3.72 7.16 -5.55
CA SER A 59 4.27 7.21 -4.19
C SER A 59 3.87 5.98 -3.37
N ASP A 60 4.46 5.82 -2.18
CA ASP A 60 4.11 4.78 -1.24
C ASP A 60 2.64 4.91 -0.81
N LEU A 61 1.94 3.78 -0.77
CA LEU A 61 0.54 3.75 -0.36
C LEU A 61 0.40 4.13 1.12
N PRO A 62 -0.55 5.02 1.48
CA PRO A 62 -0.77 5.49 2.85
C PRO A 62 -1.56 4.47 3.69
N ILE A 63 -1.01 3.25 3.88
CA ILE A 63 -1.71 2.09 4.45
C ILE A 63 -2.30 2.40 5.83
N GLY A 64 -1.51 3.03 6.71
CA GLY A 64 -1.96 3.41 8.05
C GLY A 64 -3.10 4.42 8.01
N ALA A 65 -2.95 5.48 7.20
CA ALA A 65 -4.00 6.48 7.02
C ALA A 65 -5.27 5.91 6.40
N ALA A 66 -5.14 4.97 5.46
CA ALA A 66 -6.27 4.28 4.85
C ALA A 66 -7.08 3.46 5.88
N TYR A 67 -6.37 2.74 6.78
CA TYR A 67 -7.01 2.04 7.87
C TYR A 67 -7.71 3.01 8.84
N ASP A 68 -6.99 4.03 9.31
CA ASP A 68 -7.52 4.98 10.29
C ASP A 68 -8.75 5.73 9.74
N TRP A 69 -8.71 6.11 8.46
CA TRP A 69 -9.84 6.75 7.80
C TRP A 69 -11.04 5.82 7.67
N ALA A 70 -10.84 4.52 7.41
CA ALA A 70 -11.93 3.55 7.27
C ALA A 70 -12.66 3.26 8.58
N VAL A 71 -12.07 3.55 9.74
CA VAL A 71 -12.72 3.35 11.04
C VAL A 71 -13.93 4.28 11.19
N ARG A 72 -15.10 3.71 11.55
CA ARG A 72 -16.36 4.43 11.74
C ARG A 72 -17.03 3.97 13.03
N PRO A 73 -17.69 4.86 13.77
CA PRO A 73 -18.37 4.49 15.02
C PRO A 73 -19.43 3.39 14.88
N GLN A 74 -20.09 3.33 13.71
CA GLN A 74 -21.13 2.34 13.40
C GLN A 74 -20.56 1.01 12.86
N CYS A 75 -19.25 0.95 12.57
CA CYS A 75 -18.62 -0.24 12.01
C CYS A 75 -17.77 -0.94 13.08
N GLY A 76 -18.13 -2.16 13.43
CA GLY A 76 -17.40 -3.00 14.39
C GLY A 76 -16.27 -3.81 13.76
N ALA A 77 -16.09 -3.75 12.43
CA ALA A 77 -15.06 -4.46 11.70
C ALA A 77 -14.44 -3.59 10.60
N VAL A 78 -13.12 -3.66 10.47
CA VAL A 78 -12.35 -3.11 9.36
C VAL A 78 -11.44 -4.21 8.85
N VAL A 79 -11.53 -4.53 7.56
CA VAL A 79 -10.63 -5.45 6.88
C VAL A 79 -9.73 -4.67 5.95
N LEU A 80 -8.43 -4.85 6.11
CA LEU A 80 -7.40 -4.29 5.24
C LEU A 80 -6.69 -5.42 4.50
N PHE A 81 -6.70 -5.36 3.19
CA PHE A 81 -5.87 -6.16 2.31
C PHE A 81 -4.77 -5.29 1.72
N SER A 82 -3.53 -5.78 1.76
CA SER A 82 -2.40 -5.19 1.05
C SER A 82 -1.76 -6.24 0.16
N GLY A 83 -1.71 -5.99 -1.15
CA GLY A 83 -0.98 -6.82 -2.10
C GLY A 83 0.46 -6.35 -2.21
N THR A 84 1.41 -7.26 -1.90
CA THR A 84 2.85 -6.97 -1.95
C THR A 84 3.54 -7.69 -3.08
N ILE A 85 4.69 -7.16 -3.52
CA ILE A 85 5.50 -7.77 -4.55
C ILE A 85 6.25 -8.97 -3.98
N ARG A 86 6.11 -10.14 -4.62
CA ARG A 86 6.77 -11.39 -4.25
C ARG A 86 8.04 -11.61 -5.10
N ASP A 87 8.99 -12.36 -4.57
CA ASP A 87 10.22 -12.78 -5.25
C ASP A 87 10.01 -13.92 -6.28
N HIS A 88 8.76 -14.36 -6.45
CA HIS A 88 8.37 -15.42 -7.39
C HIS A 88 6.98 -15.17 -7.99
N ALA A 89 6.73 -15.71 -9.17
CA ALA A 89 5.42 -15.79 -9.82
C ALA A 89 5.16 -17.24 -10.26
N ASP A 90 3.95 -17.53 -10.77
CA ASP A 90 3.57 -18.88 -11.19
C ASP A 90 4.50 -19.37 -12.29
N GLY A 91 5.27 -20.44 -11.98
CA GLY A 91 6.28 -21.02 -12.87
C GLY A 91 7.58 -20.24 -13.04
N ARG A 92 7.81 -19.21 -12.21
CA ARG A 92 9.00 -18.34 -12.25
C ARG A 92 9.53 -18.09 -10.85
N SER A 93 10.88 -18.10 -10.71
CA SER A 93 11.61 -17.73 -9.50
C SER A 93 12.55 -16.58 -9.79
N GLY A 94 12.96 -15.85 -8.77
CA GLY A 94 13.94 -14.77 -8.90
C GLY A 94 13.38 -13.52 -9.56
N VAL A 95 12.14 -13.17 -9.29
CA VAL A 95 11.57 -11.87 -9.64
C VAL A 95 12.36 -10.80 -8.91
N GLU A 96 12.86 -9.81 -9.65
CA GLU A 96 13.66 -8.70 -9.12
C GLU A 96 12.79 -7.49 -8.78
N HIS A 97 11.87 -7.15 -9.67
CA HIS A 97 10.93 -6.05 -9.48
C HIS A 97 9.73 -6.19 -10.42
N LEU A 98 8.68 -5.44 -10.12
CA LEU A 98 7.52 -5.26 -11.00
C LEU A 98 7.38 -3.79 -11.40
N THR A 99 6.82 -3.55 -12.58
CA THR A 99 6.35 -2.23 -12.99
C THR A 99 4.85 -2.30 -13.28
N TYR A 100 4.07 -1.42 -12.68
CA TYR A 100 2.65 -1.31 -12.95
C TYR A 100 2.35 -0.12 -13.84
N GLU A 101 1.55 -0.35 -14.88
CA GLU A 101 1.01 0.68 -15.76
C GLU A 101 -0.51 0.60 -15.74
N ALA A 102 -1.18 1.73 -15.92
CA ALA A 102 -2.64 1.80 -15.95
C ALA A 102 -3.13 2.71 -17.06
N TYR A 103 -4.33 2.42 -17.57
CA TYR A 103 -5.10 3.40 -18.31
C TYR A 103 -5.89 4.23 -17.28
N GLU A 104 -5.24 5.28 -16.82
CA GLU A 104 -5.62 6.03 -15.63
C GLU A 104 -6.97 6.71 -15.74
N GLU A 105 -7.32 7.24 -16.93
CA GLU A 105 -8.62 7.86 -17.19
C GLU A 105 -9.80 6.90 -16.97
N GLN A 106 -9.55 5.59 -17.01
CA GLN A 106 -10.57 4.56 -16.79
C GLN A 106 -10.43 3.82 -15.46
N ALA A 107 -9.23 3.75 -14.88
CA ALA A 107 -8.99 2.97 -13.69
C ALA A 107 -9.74 3.50 -12.45
N VAL A 108 -9.67 4.80 -12.17
CA VAL A 108 -10.38 5.41 -11.04
C VAL A 108 -11.90 5.35 -11.20
N PRO A 109 -12.51 5.67 -12.37
CA PRO A 109 -13.92 5.40 -12.61
C PRO A 109 -14.31 3.93 -12.39
N ARG A 110 -13.44 2.98 -12.75
CA ARG A 110 -13.68 1.56 -12.50
C ARG A 110 -13.68 1.22 -11.01
N PHE A 111 -12.82 1.85 -10.20
CA PHE A 111 -12.87 1.70 -8.73
C PHE A 111 -14.21 2.20 -8.17
N ALA A 112 -14.75 3.29 -8.70
CA ALA A 112 -16.06 3.80 -8.30
C ALA A 112 -17.19 2.81 -8.65
N GLU A 113 -17.14 2.16 -9.80
CA GLU A 113 -18.11 1.10 -10.17
C GLU A 113 -18.02 -0.11 -9.23
N ILE A 114 -16.80 -0.51 -8.84
CA ILE A 114 -16.57 -1.58 -7.84
C ILE A 114 -17.16 -1.18 -6.50
N GLY A 115 -16.91 0.04 -6.02
CA GLY A 115 -17.48 0.56 -4.78
C GLY A 115 -19.00 0.59 -4.80
N ALA A 116 -19.61 1.00 -5.91
CA ALA A 116 -21.06 1.00 -6.08
C ALA A 116 -21.65 -0.43 -6.04
N GLU A 117 -21.02 -1.39 -6.74
CA GLU A 117 -21.46 -2.78 -6.73
C GLU A 117 -21.27 -3.43 -5.35
N LEU A 118 -20.19 -3.10 -4.63
CA LEU A 118 -19.94 -3.53 -3.26
C LEU A 118 -21.06 -3.07 -2.34
N ARG A 119 -21.46 -1.79 -2.39
CA ARG A 119 -22.56 -1.25 -1.58
C ARG A 119 -23.91 -1.83 -1.97
N ARG A 120 -24.11 -2.21 -3.22
CA ARG A 120 -25.32 -2.92 -3.66
C ARG A 120 -25.44 -4.32 -3.03
N ARG A 121 -24.30 -5.04 -2.87
CA ARG A 121 -24.26 -6.39 -2.27
C ARG A 121 -24.30 -6.33 -0.75
N TRP A 122 -23.60 -5.37 -0.16
CA TRP A 122 -23.50 -5.16 1.29
C TRP A 122 -23.90 -3.72 1.64
N PRO A 123 -25.20 -3.43 1.76
CA PRO A 123 -25.72 -2.04 1.91
C PRO A 123 -25.23 -1.33 3.18
N ASP A 124 -24.92 -2.09 4.24
CA ASP A 124 -24.44 -1.55 5.51
C ASP A 124 -22.93 -1.30 5.55
N THR A 125 -22.26 -1.43 4.41
CA THR A 125 -20.81 -1.11 4.30
C THR A 125 -20.57 0.35 4.66
N GLY A 126 -19.61 0.58 5.54
CA GLY A 126 -19.14 1.90 5.90
C GLY A 126 -18.22 2.51 4.83
N ARG A 127 -16.94 2.69 5.13
CA ARG A 127 -15.96 3.25 4.20
C ARG A 127 -15.28 2.18 3.35
N VAL A 128 -14.97 2.57 2.09
CA VAL A 128 -14.27 1.74 1.12
C VAL A 128 -13.05 2.49 0.60
N VAL A 129 -11.89 1.87 0.68
CA VAL A 129 -10.64 2.38 0.12
C VAL A 129 -10.16 1.41 -0.97
N LEU A 130 -9.86 1.93 -2.16
CA LEU A 130 -9.20 1.21 -3.25
C LEU A 130 -8.09 2.09 -3.80
N LEU A 131 -6.85 1.79 -3.45
CA LEU A 131 -5.67 2.53 -3.90
C LEU A 131 -4.72 1.58 -4.61
N HIS A 132 -4.14 2.02 -5.72
CA HIS A 132 -3.14 1.25 -6.44
C HIS A 132 -1.91 2.11 -6.74
N ARG A 133 -0.72 1.52 -6.55
CA ARG A 133 0.55 2.15 -6.86
C ARG A 133 0.99 1.78 -8.27
N LEU A 134 1.45 2.77 -9.03
CA LEU A 134 1.98 2.65 -10.36
C LEU A 134 3.51 2.80 -10.37
N GLY A 135 4.11 2.54 -11.52
CA GLY A 135 5.56 2.60 -11.70
C GLY A 135 6.28 1.37 -11.15
N ARG A 136 7.58 1.51 -10.94
CA ARG A 136 8.46 0.42 -10.48
C ARG A 136 8.33 0.21 -8.98
N LEU A 137 8.13 -1.06 -8.60
CA LEU A 137 8.06 -1.53 -7.22
C LEU A 137 9.07 -2.65 -6.98
N GLU A 138 9.71 -2.60 -5.82
CA GLU A 138 10.67 -3.62 -5.37
C GLU A 138 9.96 -4.72 -4.56
N ILE A 139 10.67 -5.84 -4.34
CA ILE A 139 10.15 -6.95 -3.53
C ILE A 139 9.76 -6.47 -2.13
N GLY A 140 8.57 -6.86 -1.69
CA GLY A 140 8.02 -6.48 -0.38
C GLY A 140 7.24 -5.16 -0.37
N GLU A 141 7.35 -4.33 -1.40
CA GLU A 141 6.56 -3.10 -1.50
C GLU A 141 5.08 -3.40 -1.80
N SER A 142 4.19 -2.55 -1.29
CA SER A 142 2.75 -2.67 -1.51
C SER A 142 2.34 -2.03 -2.83
N SER A 143 1.67 -2.81 -3.69
CA SER A 143 1.15 -2.32 -4.97
C SER A 143 -0.32 -1.91 -4.90
N VAL A 144 -1.08 -2.51 -4.01
CA VAL A 144 -2.53 -2.26 -3.90
C VAL A 144 -2.96 -2.34 -2.44
N VAL A 145 -3.91 -1.48 -2.07
CA VAL A 145 -4.59 -1.51 -0.77
C VAL A 145 -6.09 -1.48 -1.01
N ALA A 146 -6.80 -2.43 -0.39
CA ALA A 146 -8.25 -2.43 -0.27
C ALA A 146 -8.63 -2.44 1.20
N VAL A 147 -9.40 -1.45 1.65
CA VAL A 147 -9.91 -1.40 3.03
C VAL A 147 -11.42 -1.26 2.99
N VAL A 148 -12.09 -2.09 3.78
CA VAL A 148 -13.55 -2.04 3.89
C VAL A 148 -13.94 -2.11 5.35
N SER A 149 -14.79 -1.18 5.78
CA SER A 149 -15.43 -1.23 7.10
C SER A 149 -16.89 -1.66 7.00
N ALA A 150 -17.36 -2.44 7.97
CA ALA A 150 -18.74 -2.89 8.06
C ALA A 150 -19.16 -3.08 9.53
N PRO A 151 -20.48 -3.14 9.83
CA PRO A 151 -20.96 -3.38 11.20
C PRO A 151 -20.42 -4.67 11.79
N HIS A 152 -20.33 -5.75 11.00
CA HIS A 152 -19.87 -7.05 11.46
C HIS A 152 -18.77 -7.63 10.57
N ARG A 153 -18.00 -8.56 11.14
CA ARG A 153 -16.81 -9.16 10.47
C ARG A 153 -17.15 -9.97 9.22
N ALA A 154 -18.30 -10.64 9.17
CA ALA A 154 -18.65 -11.49 8.03
C ALA A 154 -18.75 -10.64 6.75
N GLU A 155 -19.55 -9.60 6.79
CA GLU A 155 -19.74 -8.66 5.68
C GLU A 155 -18.42 -7.95 5.32
N ALA A 156 -17.62 -7.55 6.33
CA ALA A 156 -16.35 -6.89 6.10
C ALA A 156 -15.37 -7.77 5.33
N PHE A 157 -15.26 -9.08 5.67
CA PHE A 157 -14.39 -10.02 4.97
C PHE A 157 -14.88 -10.32 3.55
N GLU A 158 -16.18 -10.56 3.37
CA GLU A 158 -16.77 -10.83 2.06
C GLU A 158 -16.64 -9.62 1.12
N ALA A 159 -16.98 -8.44 1.62
CA ALA A 159 -16.90 -7.20 0.85
C ALA A 159 -15.44 -6.85 0.49
N ALA A 160 -14.48 -7.00 1.41
CA ALA A 160 -13.08 -6.75 1.13
C ALA A 160 -12.50 -7.75 0.13
N ARG A 161 -12.89 -9.02 0.21
CA ARG A 161 -12.52 -10.03 -0.79
C ARG A 161 -13.05 -9.66 -2.17
N PHE A 162 -14.34 -9.36 -2.25
CA PHE A 162 -14.95 -8.90 -3.49
C PHE A 162 -14.23 -7.67 -4.06
N ALA A 163 -13.91 -6.68 -3.22
CA ALA A 163 -13.25 -5.46 -3.63
C ALA A 163 -11.91 -5.73 -4.34
N ILE A 164 -11.07 -6.59 -3.76
CA ILE A 164 -9.76 -6.90 -4.35
C ILE A 164 -9.87 -7.82 -5.57
N ASP A 165 -10.77 -8.80 -5.56
CA ASP A 165 -10.99 -9.70 -6.68
C ASP A 165 -11.53 -8.90 -7.89
N ALA A 166 -12.51 -8.02 -7.68
CA ALA A 166 -13.06 -7.13 -8.71
C ALA A 166 -12.01 -6.14 -9.24
N LEU A 167 -11.17 -5.56 -8.38
CA LEU A 167 -10.09 -4.68 -8.81
C LEU A 167 -9.13 -5.42 -9.74
N LYS A 168 -8.72 -6.63 -9.40
CA LYS A 168 -7.81 -7.42 -10.23
C LYS A 168 -8.40 -7.87 -11.56
N GLU A 169 -9.72 -8.08 -11.64
CA GLU A 169 -10.40 -8.54 -12.84
C GLU A 169 -10.92 -7.40 -13.73
N ALA A 170 -11.29 -6.27 -13.13
CA ALA A 170 -11.99 -5.20 -13.83
C ALA A 170 -11.16 -3.93 -14.05
N ALA A 171 -10.10 -3.69 -13.26
CA ALA A 171 -9.30 -2.48 -13.42
C ALA A 171 -8.31 -2.61 -14.59
N PRO A 172 -8.21 -1.61 -15.48
CA PRO A 172 -7.25 -1.60 -16.57
C PRO A 172 -5.85 -1.23 -16.05
N ILE A 173 -5.26 -2.18 -15.33
CA ILE A 173 -3.92 -2.09 -14.72
C ILE A 173 -3.13 -3.33 -15.14
N TRP A 174 -1.96 -3.12 -15.69
CA TRP A 174 -1.07 -4.18 -16.18
C TRP A 174 0.21 -4.19 -15.37
N LYS A 175 0.79 -5.41 -15.21
CA LYS A 175 2.07 -5.59 -14.56
C LYS A 175 3.11 -6.09 -15.56
N HIS A 176 4.28 -5.49 -15.54
CA HIS A 176 5.48 -5.95 -16.22
C HIS A 176 6.42 -6.55 -15.17
N GLU A 177 6.74 -7.83 -15.30
CA GLU A 177 7.62 -8.56 -14.39
C GLU A 177 9.03 -8.64 -14.98
N VAL A 178 10.05 -8.42 -14.14
CA VAL A 178 11.45 -8.54 -14.50
C VAL A 178 12.11 -9.54 -13.57
N TRP A 179 12.84 -10.51 -14.12
CA TRP A 179 13.63 -11.50 -13.41
C TRP A 179 15.00 -11.64 -14.07
N ALA A 180 15.95 -12.35 -13.43
CA ALA A 180 17.37 -12.41 -13.85
C ALA A 180 17.59 -12.77 -15.34
N ASP A 181 16.73 -13.61 -15.92
CA ASP A 181 16.90 -14.14 -17.27
C ASP A 181 15.86 -13.58 -18.27
N GLY A 182 15.06 -12.59 -17.90
CA GLY A 182 14.04 -12.03 -18.80
C GLY A 182 13.07 -11.07 -18.18
N ALA A 183 12.14 -10.61 -19.01
CA ALA A 183 11.04 -9.75 -18.62
C ALA A 183 9.80 -10.08 -19.47
N ASP A 184 8.61 -9.93 -18.88
CA ASP A 184 7.36 -10.18 -19.61
C ASP A 184 6.21 -9.37 -18.98
N TRP A 185 5.24 -9.04 -19.82
CA TRP A 185 3.95 -8.57 -19.33
C TRP A 185 3.23 -9.76 -18.70
N GLY A 186 2.98 -9.66 -17.40
CA GLY A 186 2.36 -10.75 -16.64
C GLY A 186 1.04 -11.21 -17.30
N THR A 187 0.78 -12.49 -17.20
CA THR A 187 -0.38 -13.21 -17.77
C THR A 187 -1.76 -12.71 -17.29
N GLY A 188 -1.79 -11.62 -16.54
CA GLY A 188 -3.01 -10.97 -16.05
C GLY A 188 -3.59 -9.91 -17.00
N ALA A 189 -3.17 -9.86 -18.27
CA ALA A 189 -3.91 -9.11 -19.30
C ALA A 189 -5.19 -9.89 -19.65
N HIS A 190 -6.15 -9.94 -18.71
CA HIS A 190 -7.49 -10.43 -18.97
C HIS A 190 -8.29 -9.32 -19.65
N ASP A 191 -9.24 -9.70 -20.49
CA ASP A 191 -10.28 -8.76 -20.94
C ASP A 191 -10.90 -8.11 -19.70
N VAL A 192 -10.93 -6.78 -19.67
CA VAL A 192 -11.51 -5.99 -18.57
C VAL A 192 -12.96 -6.43 -18.38
N ARG A 193 -13.26 -7.10 -17.26
CA ARG A 193 -14.60 -7.61 -16.96
C ARG A 193 -15.48 -6.53 -16.33
N ASP A 194 -16.79 -6.67 -16.48
CA ASP A 194 -17.75 -5.88 -15.72
C ASP A 194 -17.66 -6.26 -14.24
N ALA A 195 -17.54 -5.27 -13.35
CA ALA A 195 -17.48 -5.48 -11.90
C ALA A 195 -18.68 -6.28 -11.36
N ARG A 196 -19.84 -6.24 -12.05
CA ARG A 196 -21.04 -6.99 -11.69
C ARG A 196 -20.89 -8.50 -11.92
N SER A 197 -20.00 -8.92 -12.82
CA SER A 197 -19.79 -10.33 -13.16
C SER A 197 -18.78 -11.02 -12.24
N VAL A 198 -18.12 -10.29 -11.37
CA VAL A 198 -17.12 -10.84 -10.44
C VAL A 198 -17.80 -11.54 -9.27
N GLY A 199 -17.44 -12.81 -9.03
CA GLY A 199 -17.95 -13.60 -7.90
C GLY A 199 -19.44 -13.98 -7.98
N SER A 200 -20.00 -14.06 -9.19
CA SER A 200 -21.32 -14.66 -9.46
C SER A 200 -21.23 -16.16 -9.64
#